data_fdc3fb5defaf71cf97800cc1d0192317
#
_entry.id   fdc3fb5defaf71cf97800cc1d0192317
#
_cell.length_a   1.000
_cell.length_b   1.000
_cell.length_c   1.000
_cell.angle_alpha   90.00
_cell.angle_beta   90.00
_cell.angle_gamma   90.00
#
_symmetry.space_group_name_H-M   'P 1'
#
loop_
_entity.id
_entity.type
_entity.pdbx_description
1 polymer ?
#
loop_
_entity_poly.entity_id
_entity_poly.type
_entity_poly.pdbx_seq_one_letter_code
_entity_poly.pdbx_strand_id
1 'polypeptide(L)'
;MFSLVVYIDMKIGLFDIDSKYHNLALMKISAYHKWRGHKVEFYQPLWHASYDIIYCSKIFQKSNRNDGYINEDMVCGGSGFEYLTLLPDYIEHIRPDYTLYNLDYSLGFTTRGCIRNCKFCIVPEKEGKIKEHAEVEEFLNPKSNVVVLLDNNFLALPSHIKKLQKYIDKGWIMDFNQGLDARLVNKENAKLLAKIKHKEMIRFAWDNIKDETEIIKGLELVIKAGIRPRNITVYILAGFDTTFEEDLYRIQRLRDIKDERGSIKPYVMNYNNSLKSRKYKDFMRWVNNPWIFKSCEWEEYKKWK
;
A
#
# COMPACT_ATOMS: atom_id res chain seq x y z
N MET A 1 -19.94 -41.46 20.99
CA MET A 1 -19.39 -41.82 19.66
C MET A 1 -18.51 -40.65 19.22
N PHE A 2 -17.19 -40.70 19.52
CA PHE A 2 -16.27 -39.67 19.10
C PHE A 2 -15.95 -39.93 17.64
N SER A 3 -16.40 -39.03 16.76
CA SER A 3 -16.01 -39.03 15.35
C SER A 3 -14.50 -38.73 15.29
N LEU A 4 -13.70 -39.72 14.90
CA LEU A 4 -12.30 -39.51 14.55
C LEU A 4 -12.28 -38.62 13.32
N VAL A 5 -12.01 -37.32 13.51
CA VAL A 5 -11.66 -36.44 12.40
C VAL A 5 -10.26 -36.85 11.95
N VAL A 6 -10.18 -37.62 10.89
CA VAL A 6 -8.88 -37.93 10.24
C VAL A 6 -8.36 -36.61 9.67
N TYR A 7 -7.44 -35.98 10.35
CA TYR A 7 -6.69 -34.85 9.80
C TYR A 7 -5.78 -35.42 8.70
N ILE A 8 -6.15 -35.19 7.45
CA ILE A 8 -5.24 -35.47 6.34
C ILE A 8 -4.18 -34.36 6.40
N ASP A 9 -2.94 -34.75 6.72
CA ASP A 9 -1.79 -33.84 6.71
C ASP A 9 -1.44 -33.53 5.25
N MET A 10 -1.88 -32.34 4.77
CA MET A 10 -1.62 -31.91 3.39
C MET A 10 -0.37 -31.06 3.32
N LYS A 11 0.32 -31.16 2.19
CA LYS A 11 1.45 -30.29 1.84
C LYS A 11 0.96 -29.17 0.93
N ILE A 12 1.03 -27.93 1.41
CA ILE A 12 0.54 -26.73 0.75
C ILE A 12 1.69 -25.91 0.17
N GLY A 13 1.67 -25.66 -1.13
CA GLY A 13 2.59 -24.77 -1.82
C GLY A 13 2.04 -23.35 -1.93
N LEU A 14 2.84 -22.34 -1.59
CA LEU A 14 2.47 -20.93 -1.76
C LEU A 14 3.36 -20.29 -2.82
N PHE A 15 2.77 -19.90 -3.95
CA PHE A 15 3.49 -19.32 -5.07
C PHE A 15 3.23 -17.81 -5.17
N ASP A 16 4.20 -17.02 -4.71
CA ASP A 16 4.23 -15.58 -4.85
C ASP A 16 4.92 -15.21 -6.17
N ILE A 17 4.13 -14.85 -7.19
CA ILE A 17 4.64 -14.68 -8.56
C ILE A 17 5.46 -13.41 -8.71
N ASP A 18 4.95 -12.28 -8.23
CA ASP A 18 5.49 -10.97 -8.61
C ASP A 18 5.47 -9.93 -7.48
N SER A 19 5.14 -10.32 -6.25
CA SER A 19 5.12 -9.37 -5.14
C SER A 19 6.51 -8.81 -4.87
N LYS A 20 6.59 -7.49 -4.82
CA LYS A 20 7.78 -6.77 -4.31
C LYS A 20 7.72 -6.58 -2.80
N TYR A 21 6.52 -6.64 -2.27
CA TYR A 21 6.18 -6.55 -0.85
C TYR A 21 5.51 -7.85 -0.42
N HIS A 22 5.33 -8.01 0.88
CA HIS A 22 4.76 -9.23 1.45
C HIS A 22 3.30 -9.42 1.04
N ASN A 23 2.98 -10.61 0.56
CA ASN A 23 1.66 -10.94 0.02
C ASN A 23 0.71 -11.32 1.14
N LEU A 24 -0.18 -10.38 1.51
CA LEU A 24 -1.12 -10.56 2.62
C LEU A 24 -2.06 -11.75 2.39
N ALA A 25 -2.51 -12.00 1.15
CA ALA A 25 -3.40 -13.13 0.85
C ALA A 25 -2.69 -14.47 1.12
N LEU A 26 -1.45 -14.64 0.69
CA LEU A 26 -0.66 -15.84 0.96
C LEU A 26 -0.37 -16.02 2.46
N MET A 27 -0.15 -14.92 3.20
CA MET A 27 0.02 -14.96 4.66
C MET A 27 -1.25 -15.47 5.36
N LYS A 28 -2.43 -15.06 4.91
CA LYS A 28 -3.72 -15.53 5.46
C LYS A 28 -3.98 -16.98 5.10
N ILE A 29 -3.72 -17.39 3.86
CA ILE A 29 -3.80 -18.80 3.42
C ILE A 29 -2.83 -19.67 4.25
N SER A 30 -1.59 -19.21 4.46
CA SER A 30 -0.62 -19.89 5.31
C SER A 30 -1.15 -20.10 6.73
N ALA A 31 -1.68 -19.03 7.34
CA ALA A 31 -2.25 -19.10 8.69
C ALA A 31 -3.40 -20.10 8.79
N TYR A 32 -4.30 -20.08 7.82
CA TYR A 32 -5.43 -21.01 7.75
C TYR A 32 -4.97 -22.47 7.67
N HIS A 33 -4.07 -22.79 6.75
CA HIS A 33 -3.60 -24.17 6.56
C HIS A 33 -2.75 -24.67 7.74
N LYS A 34 -1.90 -23.83 8.30
CA LYS A 34 -1.14 -24.15 9.52
C LYS A 34 -2.07 -24.41 10.71
N TRP A 35 -3.13 -23.61 10.87
CA TRP A 35 -4.17 -23.84 11.89
C TRP A 35 -4.89 -25.19 11.71
N ARG A 36 -5.04 -25.64 10.45
CA ARG A 36 -5.59 -26.97 10.12
C ARG A 36 -4.59 -28.10 10.32
N GLY A 37 -3.34 -27.82 10.69
CA GLY A 37 -2.27 -28.82 10.87
C GLY A 37 -1.52 -29.20 9.60
N HIS A 38 -1.75 -28.51 8.49
CA HIS A 38 -1.11 -28.79 7.21
C HIS A 38 0.32 -28.25 7.18
N LYS A 39 1.19 -28.89 6.40
CA LYS A 39 2.55 -28.39 6.12
C LYS A 39 2.48 -27.31 5.04
N VAL A 40 2.95 -26.11 5.34
CA VAL A 40 2.92 -24.96 4.42
C VAL A 40 4.35 -24.49 4.15
N GLU A 41 4.67 -24.32 2.87
CA GLU A 41 5.96 -23.78 2.45
C GLU A 41 5.82 -22.97 1.14
N PHE A 42 6.83 -22.17 0.78
CA PHE A 42 6.87 -21.57 -0.55
C PHE A 42 7.03 -22.65 -1.62
N TYR A 43 6.24 -22.52 -2.67
CA TYR A 43 6.23 -23.43 -3.81
C TYR A 43 7.60 -23.53 -4.49
N GLN A 44 8.00 -24.75 -4.78
CA GLN A 44 9.23 -25.09 -5.51
C GLN A 44 8.84 -25.85 -6.79
N PRO A 45 9.05 -25.28 -7.99
CA PRO A 45 8.62 -25.90 -9.26
C PRO A 45 9.11 -27.33 -9.46
N LEU A 46 10.34 -27.63 -9.01
CA LEU A 46 10.94 -28.98 -9.13
C LEU A 46 10.17 -30.02 -8.33
N TRP A 47 9.43 -29.63 -7.30
CA TRP A 47 8.69 -30.51 -6.40
C TRP A 47 7.17 -30.42 -6.61
N HIS A 48 6.71 -29.93 -7.80
CA HIS A 48 5.30 -29.67 -8.10
C HIS A 48 4.39 -30.82 -7.67
N ALA A 49 4.68 -32.05 -8.10
CA ALA A 49 3.87 -33.24 -7.80
C ALA A 49 3.85 -33.65 -6.30
N SER A 50 4.64 -33.02 -5.46
CA SER A 50 4.66 -33.31 -4.03
C SER A 50 3.69 -32.45 -3.20
N TYR A 51 3.01 -31.48 -3.83
CA TYR A 51 2.03 -30.64 -3.16
C TYR A 51 0.62 -31.16 -3.42
N ASP A 52 -0.21 -31.15 -2.37
CA ASP A 52 -1.63 -31.49 -2.48
C ASP A 52 -2.45 -30.31 -3.00
N ILE A 53 -2.08 -29.08 -2.64
CA ILE A 53 -2.69 -27.84 -3.14
C ILE A 53 -1.59 -26.80 -3.33
N ILE A 54 -1.66 -26.07 -4.43
CA ILE A 54 -0.76 -24.93 -4.70
C ILE A 54 -1.61 -23.67 -4.88
N TYR A 55 -1.40 -22.68 -4.00
CA TYR A 55 -2.00 -21.35 -4.14
C TYR A 55 -1.02 -20.42 -4.83
N CYS A 56 -1.50 -19.77 -5.88
CA CYS A 56 -0.73 -18.89 -6.75
C CYS A 56 -1.28 -17.46 -6.65
N SER A 57 -0.44 -16.50 -6.32
CA SER A 57 -0.87 -15.10 -6.20
C SER A 57 -0.05 -14.18 -7.09
N LYS A 58 -0.76 -13.40 -7.93
CA LYS A 58 -0.20 -12.39 -8.82
C LYS A 58 -0.83 -11.03 -8.54
N ILE A 59 -0.01 -10.01 -8.32
CA ILE A 59 -0.47 -8.67 -7.94
C ILE A 59 -0.59 -7.74 -9.16
N PHE A 60 0.36 -7.83 -10.10
CA PHE A 60 0.46 -6.89 -11.21
C PHE A 60 0.06 -7.52 -12.55
N GLN A 61 -0.97 -6.98 -13.22
CA GLN A 61 -1.47 -7.49 -14.51
C GLN A 61 -0.40 -7.55 -15.61
N LYS A 62 0.50 -6.55 -15.63
CA LYS A 62 1.56 -6.44 -16.67
C LYS A 62 2.87 -7.13 -16.28
N SER A 63 2.89 -7.87 -15.20
CA SER A 63 4.04 -8.67 -14.81
C SER A 63 4.04 -9.98 -15.58
N ASN A 64 5.16 -10.34 -16.22
CA ASN A 64 5.38 -11.67 -16.80
C ASN A 64 6.37 -12.47 -15.94
N ARG A 65 6.65 -12.00 -14.74
CA ARG A 65 7.58 -12.66 -13.83
C ARG A 65 7.00 -14.01 -13.39
N ASN A 66 7.79 -15.07 -13.56
CA ASN A 66 7.43 -16.42 -13.15
C ASN A 66 6.15 -17.02 -13.79
N ASP A 67 5.55 -16.37 -14.79
CA ASP A 67 4.33 -16.88 -15.44
C ASP A 67 4.53 -18.28 -16.05
N GLY A 68 5.74 -18.63 -16.50
CA GLY A 68 6.06 -19.96 -17.03
C GLY A 68 6.01 -21.12 -16.04
N TYR A 69 5.82 -20.83 -14.75
CA TYR A 69 5.65 -21.86 -13.70
C TYR A 69 4.21 -22.03 -13.26
N ILE A 70 3.26 -21.31 -13.87
CA ILE A 70 1.85 -21.42 -13.54
C ILE A 70 1.26 -22.63 -14.27
N ASN A 71 0.59 -23.51 -13.54
CA ASN A 71 -0.08 -24.70 -14.06
C ASN A 71 -1.59 -24.60 -13.79
N GLU A 72 -2.38 -25.36 -14.57
CA GLU A 72 -3.84 -25.35 -14.53
C GLU A 72 -4.43 -25.90 -13.22
N ASP A 73 -3.68 -26.72 -12.49
CA ASP A 73 -4.06 -27.33 -11.22
C ASP A 73 -3.84 -26.40 -10.02
N MET A 74 -3.25 -25.22 -10.24
CA MET A 74 -3.03 -24.21 -9.18
C MET A 74 -4.30 -23.40 -8.90
N VAL A 75 -4.52 -23.09 -7.63
CA VAL A 75 -5.56 -22.14 -7.19
C VAL A 75 -5.02 -20.72 -7.30
N CYS A 76 -5.32 -20.05 -8.41
CA CYS A 76 -4.78 -18.73 -8.72
C CYS A 76 -5.69 -17.58 -8.25
N GLY A 77 -5.08 -16.49 -7.77
CA GLY A 77 -5.78 -15.30 -7.35
C GLY A 77 -4.92 -14.04 -7.32
N GLY A 78 -5.54 -12.91 -6.99
CA GLY A 78 -4.91 -11.60 -6.94
C GLY A 78 -5.21 -10.74 -8.16
N SER A 79 -4.93 -9.43 -8.04
CA SER A 79 -5.29 -8.40 -9.05
C SER A 79 -4.58 -8.59 -10.40
N GLY A 80 -3.53 -9.41 -10.44
CA GLY A 80 -2.81 -9.71 -11.68
C GLY A 80 -3.51 -10.73 -12.56
N PHE A 81 -4.40 -11.54 -11.99
CA PHE A 81 -5.24 -12.49 -12.72
C PHE A 81 -6.64 -11.91 -12.95
N GLU A 82 -7.41 -11.78 -11.89
CA GLU A 82 -8.78 -11.31 -11.95
C GLU A 82 -9.11 -10.48 -10.70
N TYR A 83 -9.73 -9.32 -10.90
CA TYR A 83 -10.03 -8.40 -9.80
C TYR A 83 -11.03 -8.95 -8.80
N LEU A 84 -11.96 -9.77 -9.26
CA LEU A 84 -13.07 -10.27 -8.46
C LEU A 84 -12.70 -11.52 -7.65
N THR A 85 -11.49 -12.08 -7.83
CA THR A 85 -11.03 -13.20 -7.01
C THR A 85 -10.74 -12.71 -5.60
N LEU A 86 -11.59 -13.12 -4.65
CA LEU A 86 -11.50 -12.76 -3.24
C LEU A 86 -11.19 -14.00 -2.40
N LEU A 87 -10.55 -13.82 -1.27
CA LEU A 87 -10.44 -14.87 -0.26
C LEU A 87 -11.82 -15.15 0.33
N PRO A 88 -12.15 -16.40 0.66
CA PRO A 88 -13.32 -16.70 1.47
C PRO A 88 -13.25 -16.00 2.83
N ASP A 89 -14.38 -15.55 3.38
CA ASP A 89 -14.44 -14.79 4.63
C ASP A 89 -13.70 -15.45 5.79
N TYR A 90 -13.78 -16.79 5.90
CA TYR A 90 -13.10 -17.55 6.95
C TYR A 90 -11.58 -17.55 6.82
N ILE A 91 -11.02 -17.16 5.65
CA ILE A 91 -9.59 -16.91 5.45
C ILE A 91 -9.31 -15.41 5.48
N GLU A 92 -10.20 -14.57 4.94
CA GLU A 92 -10.00 -13.11 4.91
C GLU A 92 -9.89 -12.53 6.32
N HIS A 93 -10.67 -13.03 7.29
CA HIS A 93 -10.71 -12.56 8.66
C HIS A 93 -9.86 -13.40 9.65
N ILE A 94 -8.79 -14.03 9.16
CA ILE A 94 -7.81 -14.71 10.02
C ILE A 94 -6.55 -13.85 10.18
N ARG A 95 -5.92 -13.93 11.36
CA ARG A 95 -4.63 -13.26 11.58
C ARG A 95 -3.58 -13.79 10.61
N PRO A 96 -2.88 -12.92 9.86
CA PRO A 96 -1.85 -13.34 8.92
C PRO A 96 -0.70 -14.10 9.59
N ASP A 97 -0.14 -15.06 8.88
CA ASP A 97 1.08 -15.75 9.31
C ASP A 97 2.31 -14.87 9.05
N TYR A 98 2.73 -14.14 10.06
CA TYR A 98 3.88 -13.25 10.00
C TYR A 98 5.22 -14.00 9.90
N THR A 99 5.23 -15.31 10.22
CA THR A 99 6.45 -16.12 10.11
C THR A 99 6.79 -16.48 8.67
N LEU A 100 5.80 -16.45 7.76
CA LEU A 100 5.99 -16.77 6.35
C LEU A 100 7.07 -15.90 5.67
N TYR A 101 7.07 -14.59 5.99
CA TYR A 101 8.04 -13.61 5.49
C TYR A 101 8.94 -13.05 6.60
N ASN A 102 8.87 -13.59 7.81
CA ASN A 102 9.62 -13.13 9.00
C ASN A 102 9.40 -11.62 9.27
N LEU A 103 8.14 -11.18 9.33
CA LEU A 103 7.79 -9.77 9.53
C LEU A 103 7.82 -9.35 10.99
N ASP A 104 8.33 -8.14 11.22
CA ASP A 104 8.36 -7.43 12.49
C ASP A 104 7.30 -6.33 12.61
N TYR A 105 6.27 -6.33 11.74
CA TYR A 105 5.15 -5.39 11.75
C TYR A 105 3.84 -6.10 11.41
N SER A 106 2.72 -5.45 11.74
CA SER A 106 1.38 -5.86 11.35
C SER A 106 1.04 -5.34 9.96
N LEU A 107 0.34 -6.12 9.15
CA LEU A 107 -0.07 -5.77 7.79
C LEU A 107 -1.54 -6.13 7.59
N GLY A 108 -2.35 -5.16 7.18
CA GLY A 108 -3.77 -5.42 6.95
C GLY A 108 -4.55 -4.21 6.46
N PHE A 109 -5.86 -4.41 6.37
CA PHE A 109 -6.83 -3.39 5.98
C PHE A 109 -7.81 -3.13 7.12
N THR A 110 -8.05 -1.87 7.47
CA THR A 110 -9.15 -1.50 8.37
C THR A 110 -10.36 -0.99 7.58
N THR A 111 -10.13 -0.59 6.34
CA THR A 111 -11.17 -0.16 5.39
C THR A 111 -10.92 -0.77 4.02
N ARG A 112 -12.00 -0.98 3.27
CA ARG A 112 -11.96 -1.36 1.85
C ARG A 112 -12.75 -0.35 1.03
N GLY A 113 -12.37 -0.20 -0.24
CA GLY A 113 -13.06 0.67 -1.18
C GLY A 113 -12.70 2.15 -1.05
N CYS A 114 -13.34 2.99 -1.83
CA CYS A 114 -13.07 4.42 -1.92
C CYS A 114 -14.35 5.20 -2.28
N ILE A 115 -14.39 6.49 -1.89
CA ILE A 115 -15.43 7.44 -2.32
C ILE A 115 -15.15 8.04 -3.69
N ARG A 116 -13.90 7.87 -4.21
CA ARG A 116 -13.46 8.42 -5.48
C ARG A 116 -13.67 7.40 -6.60
N ASN A 117 -13.88 7.91 -7.80
CA ASN A 117 -13.97 7.11 -9.03
C ASN A 117 -12.88 7.56 -10.01
N CYS A 118 -11.60 7.43 -9.58
CA CYS A 118 -10.46 7.85 -10.39
C CYS A 118 -10.28 6.90 -11.57
N LYS A 119 -10.25 7.42 -12.79
CA LYS A 119 -10.17 6.64 -14.05
C LYS A 119 -8.94 5.73 -14.16
N PHE A 120 -7.88 6.03 -13.41
CA PHE A 120 -6.64 5.23 -13.38
C PHE A 120 -6.64 4.14 -12.31
N CYS A 121 -7.64 4.11 -11.43
CA CYS A 121 -7.63 3.31 -10.21
C CYS A 121 -8.56 2.11 -10.34
N ILE A 122 -8.07 0.93 -9.94
CA ILE A 122 -8.86 -0.32 -9.94
C ILE A 122 -9.79 -0.44 -8.73
N VAL A 123 -9.63 0.41 -7.71
CA VAL A 123 -10.35 0.29 -6.44
C VAL A 123 -11.88 0.37 -6.61
N PRO A 124 -12.44 1.29 -7.41
CA PRO A 124 -13.89 1.34 -7.60
C PRO A 124 -14.48 0.04 -8.15
N GLU A 125 -13.78 -0.60 -9.08
CA GLU A 125 -14.20 -1.86 -9.69
C GLU A 125 -13.98 -3.06 -8.75
N LYS A 126 -12.82 -3.12 -8.12
CA LYS A 126 -12.41 -4.26 -7.28
C LYS A 126 -13.07 -4.25 -5.89
N GLU A 127 -13.11 -3.09 -5.24
CA GLU A 127 -13.45 -2.96 -3.81
C GLU A 127 -14.79 -2.25 -3.59
N GLY A 128 -15.24 -1.45 -4.59
CA GLY A 128 -16.45 -0.66 -4.54
C GLY A 128 -16.37 0.56 -3.62
N LYS A 129 -17.50 0.91 -3.00
CA LYS A 129 -17.60 2.04 -2.08
C LYS A 129 -16.88 1.78 -0.77
N ILE A 130 -16.45 2.87 -0.11
CA ILE A 130 -15.79 2.80 1.20
C ILE A 130 -16.66 2.07 2.23
N LYS A 131 -16.06 1.13 2.94
CA LYS A 131 -16.69 0.37 4.02
C LYS A 131 -15.66 -0.01 5.09
N GLU A 132 -16.13 -0.27 6.30
CA GLU A 132 -15.32 -0.90 7.33
C GLU A 132 -14.96 -2.33 6.91
N HIS A 133 -13.80 -2.79 7.33
CA HIS A 133 -13.33 -4.14 7.00
C HIS A 133 -12.91 -4.91 8.24
N ALA A 134 -11.86 -4.50 8.93
CA ALA A 134 -11.37 -5.16 10.13
C ALA A 134 -10.91 -4.16 11.19
N GLU A 135 -10.82 -4.61 12.44
CA GLU A 135 -10.09 -3.90 13.46
C GLU A 135 -8.62 -4.34 13.45
N VAL A 136 -7.70 -3.44 13.86
CA VAL A 136 -6.26 -3.73 13.86
C VAL A 136 -5.93 -4.99 14.68
N GLU A 137 -6.65 -5.21 15.78
CA GLU A 137 -6.46 -6.37 16.65
C GLU A 137 -6.65 -7.71 15.94
N GLU A 138 -7.47 -7.76 14.88
CA GLU A 138 -7.69 -8.98 14.08
C GLU A 138 -6.41 -9.43 13.37
N PHE A 139 -5.63 -8.46 12.87
CA PHE A 139 -4.40 -8.73 12.14
C PHE A 139 -3.13 -8.27 12.87
N LEU A 140 -3.21 -7.95 14.15
CA LEU A 140 -2.06 -7.49 14.93
C LEU A 140 -1.00 -8.61 15.06
N ASN A 141 0.24 -8.28 14.68
CA ASN A 141 1.40 -9.12 14.98
C ASN A 141 1.71 -9.00 16.48
N PRO A 142 1.61 -10.08 17.27
CA PRO A 142 1.80 -10.00 18.72
C PRO A 142 3.22 -9.60 19.14
N LYS A 143 4.18 -9.63 18.21
CA LYS A 143 5.59 -9.27 18.46
C LYS A 143 5.89 -7.81 18.12
N SER A 144 4.90 -7.01 17.66
CA SER A 144 5.15 -5.66 17.16
C SER A 144 4.01 -4.71 17.46
N ASN A 145 4.35 -3.45 17.74
CA ASN A 145 3.39 -2.34 17.81
C ASN A 145 3.38 -1.49 16.53
N VAL A 146 4.09 -1.92 15.49
CA VAL A 146 4.09 -1.27 14.18
C VAL A 146 2.96 -1.84 13.33
N VAL A 147 2.13 -0.95 12.76
CA VAL A 147 0.96 -1.31 11.95
C VAL A 147 1.04 -0.63 10.59
N VAL A 148 1.12 -1.43 9.55
CA VAL A 148 1.08 -0.98 8.15
C VAL A 148 -0.32 -1.19 7.61
N LEU A 149 -1.01 -0.11 7.30
CA LEU A 149 -2.34 -0.12 6.71
C LEU A 149 -2.27 -0.05 5.19
N LEU A 150 -3.00 -0.95 4.56
CA LEU A 150 -3.15 -1.01 3.10
C LEU A 150 -4.46 -0.36 2.63
N ASP A 151 -5.12 0.40 3.49
CA ASP A 151 -6.41 1.06 3.26
C ASP A 151 -6.38 1.94 2.01
N ASN A 152 -7.37 1.80 1.13
CA ASN A 152 -7.43 2.53 -0.12
C ASN A 152 -7.72 4.03 0.06
N ASN A 153 -8.56 4.39 1.04
CA ASN A 153 -8.86 5.78 1.40
C ASN A 153 -9.35 5.88 2.85
N PHE A 154 -8.45 5.75 3.80
CA PHE A 154 -8.76 5.70 5.23
C PHE A 154 -9.59 6.90 5.72
N LEU A 155 -9.24 8.13 5.31
CA LEU A 155 -9.92 9.35 5.78
C LEU A 155 -11.36 9.48 5.25
N ALA A 156 -11.75 8.70 4.24
CA ALA A 156 -13.10 8.71 3.72
C ALA A 156 -14.10 7.93 4.58
N LEU A 157 -13.61 7.09 5.50
CA LEU A 157 -14.47 6.35 6.41
C LEU A 157 -15.06 7.29 7.47
N PRO A 158 -16.39 7.32 7.70
CA PRO A 158 -17.00 8.20 8.72
C PRO A 158 -16.42 8.00 10.12
N SER A 159 -16.06 6.77 10.48
CA SER A 159 -15.49 6.43 11.80
C SER A 159 -13.98 6.66 11.92
N HIS A 160 -13.29 7.26 10.92
CA HIS A 160 -11.84 7.44 10.92
C HIS A 160 -11.32 8.20 12.16
N ILE A 161 -12.08 9.18 12.67
CA ILE A 161 -11.73 9.92 13.90
C ILE A 161 -11.62 8.96 15.10
N LYS A 162 -12.61 8.09 15.28
CA LYS A 162 -12.62 7.10 16.36
C LYS A 162 -11.44 6.12 16.21
N LYS A 163 -11.15 5.68 14.99
CA LYS A 163 -10.01 4.80 14.71
C LYS A 163 -8.67 5.50 15.01
N LEU A 164 -8.48 6.75 14.57
CA LEU A 164 -7.26 7.51 14.87
C LEU A 164 -7.05 7.68 16.38
N GLN A 165 -8.11 8.02 17.13
CA GLN A 165 -8.02 8.13 18.60
C GLN A 165 -7.63 6.79 19.22
N LYS A 166 -8.24 5.68 18.78
CA LYS A 166 -7.91 4.33 19.24
C LYS A 166 -6.43 3.99 18.98
N TYR A 167 -5.87 4.35 17.82
CA TYR A 167 -4.46 4.08 17.48
C TYR A 167 -3.50 4.84 18.40
N ILE A 168 -3.86 6.08 18.76
CA ILE A 168 -3.13 6.89 19.74
C ILE A 168 -3.17 6.23 21.12
N ASP A 169 -4.36 5.85 21.60
CA ASP A 169 -4.57 5.26 22.93
C ASP A 169 -3.84 3.92 23.08
N LYS A 170 -3.76 3.13 22.00
CA LYS A 170 -3.00 1.87 21.94
C LYS A 170 -1.48 2.08 21.79
N GLY A 171 -1.03 3.28 21.48
CA GLY A 171 0.38 3.59 21.27
C GLY A 171 0.99 2.94 20.03
N TRP A 172 0.16 2.55 19.05
CA TRP A 172 0.65 1.94 17.82
C TRP A 172 1.43 2.92 16.96
N ILE A 173 2.44 2.40 16.27
CA ILE A 173 3.23 3.13 15.28
C ILE A 173 2.62 2.84 13.91
N MET A 174 2.01 3.86 13.29
CA MET A 174 1.20 3.68 12.10
C MET A 174 1.96 4.01 10.82
N ASP A 175 1.69 3.23 9.77
CA ASP A 175 2.07 3.53 8.39
C ASP A 175 0.82 3.48 7.49
N PHE A 176 0.37 4.65 7.01
CA PHE A 176 -0.70 4.75 6.02
C PHE A 176 -0.08 4.58 4.62
N ASN A 177 0.27 3.34 4.29
CA ASN A 177 1.15 3.00 3.18
C ASN A 177 0.64 3.43 1.80
N GLN A 178 -0.68 3.39 1.56
CA GLN A 178 -1.27 3.77 0.27
C GLN A 178 -1.40 5.29 0.07
N GLY A 179 -1.14 6.07 1.13
CA GLY A 179 -1.33 7.52 1.13
C GLY A 179 -2.75 7.94 1.50
N LEU A 180 -2.84 9.04 2.23
CA LEU A 180 -4.08 9.65 2.67
C LEU A 180 -4.60 10.64 1.61
N ASP A 181 -5.90 10.78 1.47
CA ASP A 181 -6.52 11.81 0.63
C ASP A 181 -6.46 13.17 1.34
N ALA A 182 -5.51 14.03 0.94
CA ALA A 182 -5.29 15.33 1.55
C ALA A 182 -6.54 16.24 1.49
N ARG A 183 -7.44 16.05 0.50
CA ARG A 183 -8.70 16.79 0.35
C ARG A 183 -9.70 16.52 1.48
N LEU A 184 -9.52 15.42 2.21
CA LEU A 184 -10.36 15.03 3.35
C LEU A 184 -9.76 15.46 4.70
N VAL A 185 -8.61 16.09 4.68
CA VAL A 185 -8.00 16.61 5.90
C VAL A 185 -8.79 17.82 6.42
N ASN A 186 -9.12 17.80 7.70
CA ASN A 186 -9.75 18.88 8.43
C ASN A 186 -8.99 19.14 9.74
N LYS A 187 -9.40 20.17 10.49
CA LYS A 187 -8.74 20.57 11.74
C LYS A 187 -8.71 19.45 12.80
N GLU A 188 -9.73 18.61 12.83
CA GLU A 188 -9.87 17.54 13.82
C GLU A 188 -8.93 16.37 13.51
N ASN A 189 -9.04 15.79 12.30
CA ASN A 189 -8.19 14.65 11.93
C ASN A 189 -6.72 15.05 11.79
N ALA A 190 -6.39 16.29 11.37
CA ALA A 190 -5.02 16.79 11.36
C ALA A 190 -4.36 16.77 12.75
N LYS A 191 -5.10 17.19 13.81
CA LYS A 191 -4.59 17.11 15.19
C LYS A 191 -4.34 15.69 15.65
N LEU A 192 -5.19 14.73 15.26
CA LEU A 192 -5.00 13.32 15.61
C LEU A 192 -3.84 12.72 14.83
N LEU A 193 -3.73 13.00 13.54
CA LEU A 193 -2.59 12.57 12.71
C LEU A 193 -1.26 13.09 13.26
N ALA A 194 -1.22 14.32 13.78
CA ALA A 194 -0.03 14.88 14.41
C ALA A 194 0.36 14.21 15.74
N LYS A 195 -0.59 13.60 16.45
CA LYS A 195 -0.34 12.87 17.71
C LYS A 195 0.08 11.41 17.48
N ILE A 196 -0.28 10.83 16.33
CA ILE A 196 0.10 9.46 15.98
C ILE A 196 1.62 9.37 15.79
N LYS A 197 2.20 8.27 16.27
CA LYS A 197 3.57 7.90 15.92
C LYS A 197 3.58 7.30 14.51
N HIS A 198 4.19 7.98 13.56
CA HIS A 198 4.36 7.46 12.20
C HIS A 198 5.62 6.60 12.11
N LYS A 199 5.56 5.47 11.41
CA LYS A 199 6.71 4.56 11.21
C LYS A 199 7.89 5.28 10.55
N GLU A 200 7.60 6.06 9.51
CA GLU A 200 8.59 6.88 8.81
C GLU A 200 8.00 8.25 8.51
N MET A 201 7.25 8.33 7.43
CA MET A 201 6.66 9.55 6.91
C MET A 201 5.15 9.37 6.77
N ILE A 202 4.40 10.44 7.00
CA ILE A 202 3.00 10.45 6.59
C ILE A 202 2.91 10.67 5.08
N ARG A 203 2.07 9.89 4.41
CA ARG A 203 1.96 9.87 2.95
C ARG A 203 0.60 10.41 2.52
N PHE A 204 0.62 11.26 1.49
CA PHE A 204 -0.55 11.79 0.81
C PHE A 204 -0.43 11.54 -0.70
N ALA A 205 -1.49 11.81 -1.46
CA ALA A 205 -1.49 11.72 -2.91
C ALA A 205 -1.99 13.02 -3.56
N TRP A 206 -1.37 13.38 -4.70
CA TRP A 206 -1.79 14.49 -5.57
C TRP A 206 -1.71 14.06 -7.04
N ASP A 207 -2.80 13.49 -7.54
CA ASP A 207 -2.82 12.88 -8.86
C ASP A 207 -3.27 13.82 -9.99
N ASN A 208 -4.01 14.89 -9.68
CA ASN A 208 -4.49 15.86 -10.66
C ASN A 208 -4.25 17.29 -10.20
N ILE A 209 -3.79 18.15 -11.12
CA ILE A 209 -3.53 19.58 -10.85
C ILE A 209 -4.79 20.33 -10.41
N LYS A 210 -5.96 19.91 -10.89
CA LYS A 210 -7.25 20.52 -10.54
C LYS A 210 -7.58 20.45 -9.04
N ASP A 211 -6.97 19.52 -8.33
CA ASP A 211 -7.17 19.31 -6.89
C ASP A 211 -6.24 20.17 -6.02
N GLU A 212 -5.42 21.06 -6.61
CA GLU A 212 -4.36 21.81 -5.91
C GLU A 212 -4.86 22.50 -4.65
N THR A 213 -5.92 23.30 -4.79
CA THR A 213 -6.42 24.13 -3.68
C THR A 213 -6.76 23.32 -2.45
N GLU A 214 -7.50 22.22 -2.61
CA GLU A 214 -7.92 21.35 -1.51
C GLU A 214 -6.73 20.56 -0.94
N ILE A 215 -5.83 20.09 -1.78
CA ILE A 215 -4.65 19.33 -1.37
C ILE A 215 -3.69 20.21 -0.58
N ILE A 216 -3.36 21.40 -1.10
CA ILE A 216 -2.46 22.33 -0.39
C ILE A 216 -3.06 22.73 0.95
N LYS A 217 -4.37 23.05 0.98
CA LYS A 217 -5.07 23.33 2.24
C LYS A 217 -4.98 22.18 3.23
N GLY A 218 -5.14 20.94 2.78
CA GLY A 218 -5.01 19.76 3.64
C GLY A 218 -3.59 19.59 4.18
N LEU A 219 -2.57 19.76 3.35
CA LEU A 219 -1.16 19.69 3.75
C LEU A 219 -0.81 20.83 4.76
N GLU A 220 -1.31 22.04 4.55
CA GLU A 220 -1.13 23.13 5.51
C GLU A 220 -1.78 22.85 6.87
N LEU A 221 -2.95 22.20 6.88
CA LEU A 221 -3.62 21.82 8.13
C LEU A 221 -2.80 20.83 8.95
N VAL A 222 -2.20 19.80 8.32
CA VAL A 222 -1.36 18.84 9.05
C VAL A 222 -0.05 19.50 9.51
N ILE A 223 0.50 20.43 8.75
CA ILE A 223 1.69 21.20 9.14
C ILE A 223 1.38 22.09 10.36
N LYS A 224 0.26 22.85 10.30
CA LYS A 224 -0.23 23.66 11.43
C LYS A 224 -0.53 22.82 12.69
N ALA A 225 -0.91 21.55 12.51
CA ALA A 225 -1.13 20.63 13.62
C ALA A 225 0.17 20.08 14.23
N GLY A 226 1.33 20.31 13.60
CA GLY A 226 2.65 19.96 14.15
C GLY A 226 3.46 18.94 13.34
N ILE A 227 2.95 18.45 12.21
CA ILE A 227 3.73 17.58 11.32
C ILE A 227 4.69 18.44 10.49
N ARG A 228 5.99 18.18 10.60
CA ARG A 228 6.99 18.94 9.86
C ARG A 228 6.95 18.60 8.36
N PRO A 229 7.15 19.58 7.45
CA PRO A 229 7.14 19.34 6.00
C PRO A 229 8.05 18.19 5.58
N ARG A 230 9.26 18.09 6.12
CA ARG A 230 10.22 17.01 5.82
C ARG A 230 9.73 15.60 6.16
N ASN A 231 8.71 15.46 7.01
CA ASN A 231 8.11 14.19 7.42
C ASN A 231 6.87 13.84 6.58
N ILE A 232 6.56 14.65 5.56
CA ILE A 232 5.45 14.43 4.63
C ILE A 232 6.01 13.97 3.29
N THR A 233 5.44 12.87 2.76
CA THR A 233 5.63 12.44 1.36
C THR A 233 4.34 12.64 0.60
N VAL A 234 4.41 13.12 -0.63
CA VAL A 234 3.26 13.22 -1.52
C VAL A 234 3.52 12.43 -2.79
N TYR A 235 2.70 11.41 -3.02
CA TYR A 235 2.70 10.64 -4.26
C TYR A 235 2.12 11.47 -5.39
N ILE A 236 2.82 11.51 -6.52
CA ILE A 236 2.44 12.23 -7.73
C ILE A 236 2.30 11.21 -8.85
N LEU A 237 1.09 10.98 -9.33
CA LEU A 237 0.88 10.18 -10.53
C LEU A 237 1.26 10.99 -11.76
N ALA A 238 2.23 10.51 -12.53
CA ALA A 238 2.65 11.11 -13.78
C ALA A 238 2.33 10.20 -14.97
N GLY A 239 2.02 10.80 -16.12
CA GLY A 239 1.70 10.05 -17.35
C GLY A 239 0.27 9.56 -17.45
N PHE A 240 -0.64 10.10 -16.64
CA PHE A 240 -2.08 9.91 -16.77
C PHE A 240 -2.77 11.26 -16.79
N ASP A 241 -3.26 11.65 -17.95
CA ASP A 241 -4.03 12.91 -18.17
C ASP A 241 -3.32 14.16 -17.62
N THR A 242 -1.98 14.17 -17.69
CA THR A 242 -1.12 15.30 -17.29
C THR A 242 0.02 15.52 -18.28
N THR A 243 0.43 16.78 -18.43
CA THR A 243 1.63 17.17 -19.17
C THR A 243 2.87 17.11 -18.27
N PHE A 244 4.05 17.12 -18.87
CA PHE A 244 5.31 17.19 -18.14
C PHE A 244 5.40 18.48 -17.31
N GLU A 245 4.94 19.58 -17.86
CA GLU A 245 4.94 20.91 -17.25
C GLU A 245 4.04 20.95 -16.00
N GLU A 246 2.88 20.30 -16.05
CA GLU A 246 2.00 20.13 -14.88
C GLU A 246 2.60 19.21 -13.83
N ASP A 247 3.29 18.13 -14.25
CA ASP A 247 3.98 17.24 -13.34
C ASP A 247 5.12 17.98 -12.63
N LEU A 248 5.95 18.75 -13.37
CA LEU A 248 7.04 19.55 -12.81
C LEU A 248 6.51 20.65 -11.88
N TYR A 249 5.42 21.33 -12.25
CA TYR A 249 4.76 22.35 -11.43
C TYR A 249 4.36 21.80 -10.07
N ARG A 250 3.68 20.63 -10.03
CA ARG A 250 3.27 19.99 -8.77
C ARG A 250 4.47 19.68 -7.87
N ILE A 251 5.59 19.23 -8.46
CA ILE A 251 6.82 18.97 -7.73
C ILE A 251 7.41 20.24 -7.12
N GLN A 252 7.50 21.32 -7.91
CA GLN A 252 8.01 22.60 -7.45
C GLN A 252 7.14 23.18 -6.35
N ARG A 253 5.82 23.12 -6.52
CA ARG A 253 4.84 23.59 -5.54
C ARG A 253 4.99 22.90 -4.19
N LEU A 254 5.22 21.58 -4.18
CA LEU A 254 5.49 20.83 -2.94
C LEU A 254 6.84 21.18 -2.33
N ARG A 255 7.87 21.43 -3.15
CA ARG A 255 9.20 21.81 -2.72
C ARG A 255 9.21 23.17 -2.00
N ASP A 256 8.34 24.08 -2.41
CA ASP A 256 8.19 25.41 -1.80
C ASP A 256 7.56 25.36 -0.41
N ILE A 257 6.84 24.28 -0.08
CA ILE A 257 6.30 24.05 1.26
C ILE A 257 7.40 23.45 2.14
N LYS A 258 8.10 24.32 2.87
CA LYS A 258 9.29 23.99 3.66
C LYS A 258 9.37 24.75 4.96
N ASP A 259 10.17 24.23 5.88
CA ASP A 259 10.66 24.91 7.09
C ASP A 259 12.20 24.93 7.08
N GLU A 260 12.81 25.40 8.17
CA GLU A 260 14.25 25.44 8.36
C GLU A 260 14.95 24.08 8.27
N ARG A 261 14.19 22.98 8.33
CA ARG A 261 14.68 21.59 8.33
C ARG A 261 14.41 20.82 7.05
N GLY A 262 13.70 21.43 6.09
CA GLY A 262 13.46 20.87 4.77
C GLY A 262 12.01 20.94 4.30
N SER A 263 11.81 20.53 3.05
CA SER A 263 10.53 20.58 2.34
C SER A 263 9.76 19.25 2.42
N ILE A 264 8.49 19.30 1.97
CA ILE A 264 7.73 18.11 1.60
C ILE A 264 8.52 17.30 0.56
N LYS A 265 8.45 15.99 0.65
CA LYS A 265 9.12 15.05 -0.26
C LYS A 265 8.11 14.54 -1.29
N PRO A 266 8.17 14.99 -2.54
CA PRO A 266 7.39 14.37 -3.60
C PRO A 266 7.97 13.01 -3.96
N TYR A 267 7.09 12.12 -4.47
CA TYR A 267 7.49 10.84 -5.05
C TYR A 267 6.67 10.58 -6.32
N VAL A 268 7.34 10.55 -7.47
CA VAL A 268 6.70 10.37 -8.77
C VAL A 268 6.48 8.90 -9.06
N MET A 269 5.22 8.56 -9.33
CA MET A 269 4.80 7.24 -9.80
C MET A 269 4.47 7.32 -11.29
N ASN A 270 5.04 6.41 -12.06
CA ASN A 270 4.81 6.30 -13.50
C ASN A 270 3.59 5.44 -13.78
N TYR A 271 2.52 6.05 -14.29
CA TYR A 271 1.30 5.31 -14.63
C TYR A 271 1.58 4.20 -15.65
N ASN A 272 1.34 2.95 -15.25
CA ASN A 272 1.49 1.76 -16.10
C ASN A 272 2.83 1.67 -16.86
N ASN A 273 3.90 2.26 -16.31
CA ASN A 273 5.20 2.37 -17.01
C ASN A 273 5.09 3.04 -18.41
N SER A 274 4.13 3.94 -18.60
CA SER A 274 3.88 4.63 -19.88
C SER A 274 4.98 5.61 -20.26
N LEU A 275 5.64 6.21 -19.27
CA LEU A 275 6.64 7.26 -19.45
C LEU A 275 8.02 6.66 -19.71
N LYS A 276 8.31 6.34 -20.98
CA LYS A 276 9.57 5.71 -21.40
C LYS A 276 10.63 6.69 -21.89
N SER A 277 10.27 7.97 -22.13
CA SER A 277 11.18 8.98 -22.62
C SER A 277 12.35 9.23 -21.67
N ARG A 278 13.50 9.64 -22.22
CA ARG A 278 14.68 10.01 -21.42
C ARG A 278 14.37 11.12 -20.45
N LYS A 279 13.62 12.15 -20.90
CA LYS A 279 13.20 13.30 -20.08
C LYS A 279 12.48 12.83 -18.80
N TYR A 280 11.49 11.93 -18.93
CA TYR A 280 10.74 11.42 -17.76
C TYR A 280 11.56 10.49 -16.87
N LYS A 281 12.43 9.66 -17.43
CA LYS A 281 13.34 8.83 -16.62
C LYS A 281 14.26 9.68 -15.76
N ASP A 282 14.80 10.74 -16.33
CA ASP A 282 15.67 11.69 -15.64
C ASP A 282 14.89 12.50 -14.60
N PHE A 283 13.66 12.94 -14.92
CA PHE A 283 12.75 13.59 -14.00
C PHE A 283 12.42 12.71 -12.78
N MET A 284 11.99 11.48 -13.00
CA MET A 284 11.72 10.54 -11.91
C MET A 284 12.97 10.27 -11.05
N ARG A 285 14.15 10.15 -11.68
CA ARG A 285 15.41 9.97 -10.95
C ARG A 285 15.74 11.20 -10.10
N TRP A 286 15.55 12.38 -10.63
CA TRP A 286 15.77 13.63 -9.89
C TRP A 286 14.84 13.72 -8.68
N VAL A 287 13.53 13.52 -8.86
CA VAL A 287 12.54 13.63 -7.79
C VAL A 287 12.69 12.53 -6.75
N ASN A 288 12.76 11.26 -7.20
CA ASN A 288 12.69 10.10 -6.31
C ASN A 288 14.00 9.80 -5.58
N ASN A 289 15.09 10.48 -5.93
CA ASN A 289 16.33 10.43 -5.18
C ASN A 289 16.46 11.64 -4.25
N PRO A 290 16.28 11.47 -2.92
CA PRO A 290 16.26 12.59 -1.98
C PRO A 290 17.55 13.42 -1.95
N TRP A 291 18.69 12.82 -2.27
CA TRP A 291 19.97 13.53 -2.32
C TRP A 291 20.03 14.45 -3.52
N ILE A 292 19.68 13.95 -4.71
CA ILE A 292 19.65 14.73 -5.94
C ILE A 292 18.61 15.84 -5.83
N PHE A 293 17.38 15.49 -5.38
CA PHE A 293 16.29 16.45 -5.23
C PHE A 293 16.63 17.64 -4.32
N LYS A 294 17.40 17.41 -3.26
CA LYS A 294 17.84 18.47 -2.35
C LYS A 294 19.00 19.30 -2.88
N SER A 295 19.86 18.74 -3.73
CA SER A 295 21.11 19.37 -4.14
C SER A 295 20.97 20.36 -5.30
N CYS A 296 19.94 20.23 -6.14
CA CYS A 296 19.76 21.07 -7.32
C CYS A 296 18.31 21.19 -7.78
N GLU A 297 18.03 22.24 -8.54
CA GLU A 297 16.78 22.43 -9.26
C GLU A 297 16.77 21.57 -10.54
N TRP A 298 15.55 21.37 -11.12
CA TRP A 298 15.41 20.57 -12.34
C TRP A 298 16.25 21.10 -13.51
N GLU A 299 16.29 22.42 -13.68
CA GLU A 299 17.05 23.07 -14.77
C GLU A 299 18.56 22.91 -14.62
N GLU A 300 19.04 22.84 -13.37
CA GLU A 300 20.45 22.56 -13.09
C GLU A 300 20.78 21.10 -13.33
N TYR A 301 19.92 20.19 -12.89
CA TYR A 301 20.08 18.75 -13.06
C TYR A 301 20.18 18.33 -14.53
N LYS A 302 19.43 18.99 -15.43
CA LYS A 302 19.54 18.79 -16.87
C LYS A 302 20.94 19.09 -17.42
N LYS A 303 21.64 20.04 -16.84
CA LYS A 303 22.97 20.44 -17.29
C LYS A 303 24.08 19.47 -16.87
N TRP A 304 23.81 18.58 -15.92
CA TRP A 304 24.77 17.55 -15.49
C TRP A 304 24.83 16.34 -16.43
N LYS A 305 24.03 16.32 -17.47
CA LYS A 305 23.91 15.25 -18.47
C LYS A 305 24.12 15.73 -19.89
#